data_ea34882461cc70bc1a656fe63adcd22a
#
_entry.id   ea34882461cc70bc1a656fe63adcd22a
#
_cell.length_a   1.000
_cell.length_b   1.000
_cell.length_c   1.000
_cell.angle_alpha   90.00
_cell.angle_beta   90.00
_cell.angle_gamma   90.00
#
_symmetry.space_group_name_H-M   'P 1'
#
loop_
_entity.id
_entity.type
_entity.pdbx_description
1 polymer ?
#
loop_
_entity_poly.entity_id
_entity_poly.type
_entity_poly.pdbx_seq_one_letter_code
_entity_poly.pdbx_strand_id
1 'polypeptide(L)'
;MKKKIVKGVLRFMLTVAAMLCLFLLYVQFSYKKKFEVPETGIRSSDDSAMIARGRYLVTGPSHCWTCHAADGIKNVQNGAKALSGGHEIKLPFGTLYTPNITPDKATGIGSYSDEMLARAI
;
A
#
# COMPACT_ATOMS: atom_id res chain seq x y z
N MET A 1 50.44 6.53 20.97
CA MET A 1 49.14 5.86 21.28
C MET A 1 47.96 6.53 20.56
N LYS A 2 47.76 7.83 20.62
CA LYS A 2 46.60 8.55 19.96
C LYS A 2 46.40 8.24 18.47
N LYS A 3 47.48 8.22 17.66
CA LYS A 3 47.35 7.93 16.19
C LYS A 3 46.86 6.51 15.87
N LYS A 4 47.15 5.50 16.71
CA LYS A 4 46.68 4.10 16.54
C LYS A 4 45.17 4.02 16.86
N ILE A 5 44.73 4.70 17.92
CA ILE A 5 43.32 4.76 18.31
C ILE A 5 42.50 5.45 17.22
N VAL A 6 42.95 6.60 16.72
CA VAL A 6 42.25 7.33 15.64
C VAL A 6 42.13 6.46 14.38
N LYS A 7 43.19 5.76 13.98
CA LYS A 7 43.11 4.81 12.84
C LYS A 7 42.15 3.66 13.10
N GLY A 8 42.07 3.15 14.33
CA GLY A 8 41.13 2.10 14.71
C GLY A 8 39.68 2.59 14.61
N VAL A 9 39.38 3.76 15.17
CA VAL A 9 38.05 4.37 15.10
C VAL A 9 37.65 4.65 13.66
N LEU A 10 38.58 5.21 12.85
CA LEU A 10 38.29 5.49 11.44
C LEU A 10 37.96 4.22 10.66
N ARG A 11 38.72 3.13 10.87
CA ARG A 11 38.42 1.83 10.23
C ARG A 11 37.06 1.29 10.65
N PHE A 12 36.74 1.37 11.94
CA PHE A 12 35.44 0.95 12.45
C PHE A 12 34.30 1.74 11.80
N MET A 13 34.42 3.07 11.73
CA MET A 13 33.41 3.91 11.07
C MET A 13 33.24 3.58 9.59
N LEU A 14 34.36 3.33 8.87
CA LEU A 14 34.32 2.95 7.47
C LEU A 14 33.64 1.58 7.26
N THR A 15 33.87 0.60 8.14
CA THR A 15 33.18 -0.69 8.05
C THR A 15 31.69 -0.57 8.33
N VAL A 16 31.28 0.23 9.32
CA VAL A 16 29.88 0.49 9.61
C VAL A 16 29.21 1.19 8.42
N ALA A 17 29.86 2.21 7.84
CA ALA A 17 29.36 2.90 6.68
C ALA A 17 29.20 1.96 5.47
N ALA A 18 30.18 1.10 5.22
CA ALA A 18 30.11 0.09 4.14
C ALA A 18 28.95 -0.90 4.35
N MET A 19 28.76 -1.40 5.57
CA MET A 19 27.63 -2.28 5.89
C MET A 19 26.28 -1.59 5.70
N LEU A 20 26.17 -0.33 6.10
CA LEU A 20 24.96 0.46 5.89
C LEU A 20 24.67 0.67 4.39
N CYS A 21 25.70 1.00 3.60
CA CYS A 21 25.54 1.12 2.15
C CYS A 21 25.08 -0.19 1.51
N LEU A 22 25.69 -1.33 1.88
CA LEU A 22 25.29 -2.65 1.39
C LEU A 22 23.84 -2.99 1.78
N PHE A 23 23.43 -2.67 3.00
CA PHE A 23 22.06 -2.85 3.45
C PHE A 23 21.07 -1.99 2.64
N LEU A 24 21.39 -0.71 2.42
CA LEU A 24 20.53 0.17 1.62
C LEU A 24 20.43 -0.30 0.16
N LEU A 25 21.53 -0.75 -0.42
CA LEU A 25 21.53 -1.37 -1.75
C LEU A 25 20.67 -2.64 -1.77
N TYR A 26 20.81 -3.52 -0.79
CA TYR A 26 19.98 -4.71 -0.66
C TYR A 26 18.50 -4.35 -0.61
N VAL A 27 18.09 -3.39 0.22
CA VAL A 27 16.71 -2.92 0.32
C VAL A 27 16.26 -2.36 -1.04
N GLN A 28 17.08 -1.51 -1.69
CA GLN A 28 16.77 -0.91 -2.99
C GLN A 28 16.51 -1.94 -4.09
N PHE A 29 17.23 -3.04 -4.10
CA PHE A 29 17.03 -4.11 -5.08
C PHE A 29 15.92 -5.08 -4.67
N SER A 30 15.74 -5.33 -3.38
CA SER A 30 14.78 -6.31 -2.88
C SER A 30 13.35 -5.81 -2.89
N TYR A 31 13.09 -4.51 -2.60
CA TYR A 31 11.72 -4.01 -2.50
C TYR A 31 10.96 -4.01 -3.84
N LYS A 32 11.68 -3.98 -4.96
CA LYS A 32 11.10 -4.05 -6.32
C LYS A 32 10.88 -5.47 -6.82
N LYS A 33 11.29 -6.47 -6.04
CA LYS A 33 11.16 -7.87 -6.45
C LYS A 33 9.68 -8.24 -6.54
N LYS A 34 9.22 -8.52 -7.75
CA LYS A 34 7.87 -9.06 -7.98
C LYS A 34 7.91 -10.55 -7.69
N PHE A 35 6.99 -11.00 -6.86
CA PHE A 35 6.78 -12.43 -6.62
C PHE A 35 5.73 -12.92 -7.62
N GLU A 36 6.06 -14.00 -8.33
CA GLU A 36 5.09 -14.73 -9.12
C GLU A 36 4.19 -15.51 -8.16
N VAL A 37 2.91 -15.22 -8.19
CA VAL A 37 1.89 -15.92 -7.40
C VAL A 37 1.03 -16.67 -8.38
N PRO A 38 0.72 -17.96 -8.14
CA PRO A 38 -0.16 -18.75 -8.99
C PRO A 38 -1.50 -18.03 -9.21
N GLU A 39 -2.05 -18.12 -10.41
CA GLU A 39 -3.36 -17.57 -10.70
C GLU A 39 -4.43 -18.32 -9.88
N THR A 40 -5.30 -17.56 -9.24
CA THR A 40 -6.38 -18.12 -8.41
C THR A 40 -7.62 -18.46 -9.24
N GLY A 41 -7.70 -17.95 -10.46
CA GLY A 41 -8.86 -18.08 -11.34
C GLY A 41 -10.07 -17.26 -10.89
N ILE A 42 -9.89 -16.38 -9.90
CA ILE A 42 -10.96 -15.51 -9.42
C ILE A 42 -11.35 -14.53 -10.54
N ARG A 43 -12.65 -14.40 -10.75
CA ARG A 43 -13.26 -13.45 -11.70
C ARG A 43 -14.39 -12.70 -11.01
N SER A 44 -14.56 -11.45 -11.38
CA SER A 44 -15.73 -10.68 -10.99
C SER A 44 -17.01 -11.28 -11.59
N SER A 45 -18.13 -11.01 -10.96
CA SER A 45 -19.44 -11.49 -11.39
C SER A 45 -20.33 -10.33 -11.74
N ASP A 46 -21.11 -10.46 -12.81
CA ASP A 46 -22.16 -9.52 -13.20
C ASP A 46 -23.50 -9.81 -12.51
N ASP A 47 -23.55 -10.85 -11.66
CA ASP A 47 -24.74 -11.17 -10.89
C ASP A 47 -25.05 -10.08 -9.86
N SER A 48 -26.26 -9.55 -9.93
CA SER A 48 -26.73 -8.46 -9.08
C SER A 48 -26.70 -8.80 -7.59
N ALA A 49 -26.96 -10.04 -7.21
CA ALA A 49 -26.91 -10.50 -5.83
C ALA A 49 -25.46 -10.53 -5.30
N MET A 50 -24.51 -10.98 -6.14
CA MET A 50 -23.08 -10.97 -5.81
C MET A 50 -22.55 -9.55 -5.69
N ILE A 51 -22.95 -8.66 -6.59
CA ILE A 51 -22.59 -7.22 -6.54
C ILE A 51 -23.14 -6.57 -5.27
N ALA A 52 -24.41 -6.82 -4.93
CA ALA A 52 -25.02 -6.29 -3.72
C ALA A 52 -24.31 -6.79 -2.46
N ARG A 53 -23.94 -8.08 -2.42
CA ARG A 53 -23.15 -8.66 -1.33
C ARG A 53 -21.77 -8.03 -1.23
N GLY A 54 -21.08 -7.85 -2.35
CA GLY A 54 -19.78 -7.18 -2.39
C GLY A 54 -19.87 -5.75 -1.83
N ARG A 55 -20.88 -4.99 -2.25
CA ARG A 55 -21.15 -3.65 -1.71
C ARG A 55 -21.36 -3.70 -0.20
N TYR A 56 -22.19 -4.61 0.30
CA TYR A 56 -22.42 -4.79 1.74
C TYR A 56 -21.13 -5.06 2.50
N LEU A 57 -20.27 -5.95 1.98
CA LEU A 57 -19.00 -6.27 2.61
C LEU A 57 -18.08 -5.05 2.67
N VAL A 58 -17.89 -4.36 1.57
CA VAL A 58 -16.98 -3.19 1.46
C VAL A 58 -17.46 -2.01 2.31
N THR A 59 -18.76 -1.75 2.34
CA THR A 59 -19.34 -0.60 3.08
C THR A 59 -19.69 -0.93 4.54
N GLY A 60 -19.71 -2.19 4.90
CA GLY A 60 -20.05 -2.67 6.24
C GLY A 60 -18.84 -3.34 6.92
N PRO A 61 -18.84 -4.67 7.03
CA PRO A 61 -17.93 -5.38 7.95
C PRO A 61 -16.44 -5.28 7.57
N SER A 62 -16.08 -5.03 6.31
CA SER A 62 -14.68 -4.86 5.93
C SER A 62 -14.11 -3.49 6.26
N HIS A 63 -14.94 -2.51 6.64
CA HIS A 63 -14.54 -1.16 7.04
C HIS A 63 -13.59 -0.42 6.08
N CYS A 64 -13.61 -0.74 4.77
CA CYS A 64 -12.73 -0.12 3.77
C CYS A 64 -12.86 1.41 3.76
N TRP A 65 -14.05 1.91 4.02
CA TRP A 65 -14.37 3.34 4.11
C TRP A 65 -13.60 4.08 5.21
N THR A 66 -13.21 3.40 6.29
CA THR A 66 -12.51 4.02 7.42
C THR A 66 -11.22 4.72 6.96
N CYS A 67 -10.53 4.11 6.01
CA CYS A 67 -9.31 4.67 5.44
C CYS A 67 -9.55 5.30 4.07
N HIS A 68 -10.39 4.71 3.21
CA HIS A 68 -10.51 5.10 1.82
C HIS A 68 -11.62 6.11 1.51
N ALA A 69 -12.39 6.56 2.51
CA ALA A 69 -13.34 7.64 2.35
C ALA A 69 -12.82 8.94 2.98
N ALA A 70 -12.72 10.03 2.20
CA ALA A 70 -12.18 11.31 2.68
C ALA A 70 -12.96 11.86 3.90
N ASP A 71 -14.29 11.76 3.86
CA ASP A 71 -15.20 12.26 4.90
C ASP A 71 -15.85 11.15 5.74
N GLY A 72 -15.24 9.97 5.76
CA GLY A 72 -15.71 8.82 6.51
C GLY A 72 -17.08 8.29 6.05
N ILE A 73 -17.90 7.81 7.01
CA ILE A 73 -19.15 7.10 6.73
C ILE A 73 -20.18 7.93 5.95
N LYS A 74 -20.17 9.24 6.08
CA LYS A 74 -21.10 10.11 5.35
C LYS A 74 -20.92 10.00 3.85
N ASN A 75 -19.68 9.84 3.40
CA ASN A 75 -19.35 9.70 1.98
C ASN A 75 -19.72 8.33 1.45
N VAL A 76 -19.64 7.30 2.27
CA VAL A 76 -20.00 5.92 1.91
C VAL A 76 -21.48 5.80 1.56
N GLN A 77 -22.33 6.54 2.26
CA GLN A 77 -23.78 6.56 2.02
C GLN A 77 -24.17 7.28 0.72
N ASN A 78 -23.30 8.13 0.18
CA ASN A 78 -23.56 8.97 -0.99
C ASN A 78 -23.16 8.34 -2.34
N GLY A 79 -22.72 7.08 -2.38
CA GLY A 79 -22.53 6.32 -3.62
C GLY A 79 -21.09 6.23 -4.15
N ALA A 80 -20.91 6.26 -5.47
CA ALA A 80 -19.68 5.87 -6.17
C ALA A 80 -18.38 6.65 -5.80
N LYS A 81 -18.50 7.86 -5.26
CA LYS A 81 -17.35 8.64 -4.77
C LYS A 81 -16.93 8.26 -3.34
N ALA A 82 -17.63 7.32 -2.75
CA ALA A 82 -17.50 6.98 -1.34
C ALA A 82 -16.09 6.50 -0.94
N LEU A 83 -15.37 5.89 -1.86
CA LEU A 83 -14.05 5.29 -1.62
C LEU A 83 -12.97 5.92 -2.50
N SER A 84 -13.10 7.22 -2.77
CA SER A 84 -12.18 7.98 -3.64
C SER A 84 -10.82 8.29 -3.00
N GLY A 85 -10.59 7.84 -1.78
CA GLY A 85 -9.35 8.12 -1.05
C GLY A 85 -9.27 9.57 -0.54
N GLY A 86 -8.04 10.02 -0.32
CA GLY A 86 -7.78 11.39 0.14
C GLY A 86 -7.86 11.58 1.65
N HIS A 87 -8.12 10.53 2.43
CA HIS A 87 -8.04 10.62 3.89
C HIS A 87 -6.61 10.87 4.33
N GLU A 88 -6.41 11.91 5.13
CA GLU A 88 -5.11 12.35 5.60
C GLU A 88 -4.70 11.58 6.85
N ILE A 89 -3.52 10.95 6.80
CA ILE A 89 -2.89 10.25 7.93
C ILE A 89 -1.60 10.97 8.28
N LYS A 90 -1.59 11.67 9.41
CA LYS A 90 -0.41 12.39 9.91
C LYS A 90 0.51 11.45 10.68
N LEU A 91 1.76 11.37 10.23
CA LEU A 91 2.83 10.63 10.87
C LEU A 91 3.93 11.59 11.36
N PRO A 92 4.76 11.21 12.34
CA PRO A 92 5.85 12.07 12.85
C PRO A 92 6.86 12.50 11.78
N PHE A 93 6.96 11.73 10.69
CA PHE A 93 7.92 11.92 9.59
C PHE A 93 7.27 12.32 8.26
N GLY A 94 5.95 12.60 8.23
CA GLY A 94 5.25 13.03 7.03
C GLY A 94 3.76 12.75 7.04
N THR A 95 3.08 13.18 6.00
CA THR A 95 1.65 12.95 5.80
C THR A 95 1.43 11.99 4.65
N LEU A 96 0.59 10.97 4.88
CA LEU A 96 0.11 10.05 3.86
C LEU A 96 -1.33 10.39 3.49
N TYR A 97 -1.67 10.18 2.23
CA TYR A 97 -3.05 10.22 1.74
C TYR A 97 -3.45 8.85 1.24
N THR A 98 -4.63 8.40 1.63
CA THR A 98 -5.11 7.08 1.22
C THR A 98 -5.47 7.06 -0.26
N PRO A 99 -5.18 5.96 -0.98
CA PRO A 99 -5.44 5.88 -2.41
C PRO A 99 -6.94 5.72 -2.72
N ASN A 100 -7.30 6.11 -3.93
CA ASN A 100 -8.62 5.86 -4.52
C ASN A 100 -8.79 4.38 -4.86
N ILE A 101 -9.82 3.73 -4.31
CA ILE A 101 -10.18 2.33 -4.60
C ILE A 101 -11.52 2.22 -5.35
N THR A 102 -11.95 3.28 -6.04
CA THR A 102 -13.10 3.22 -6.95
C THR A 102 -12.71 2.61 -8.30
N PRO A 103 -13.70 2.20 -9.14
CA PRO A 103 -13.44 1.67 -10.49
C PRO A 103 -12.92 2.71 -11.50
N ASP A 104 -12.54 3.91 -11.06
CA ASP A 104 -11.93 4.90 -11.94
C ASP A 104 -10.60 4.39 -12.50
N LYS A 105 -10.42 4.48 -13.82
CA LYS A 105 -9.23 3.93 -14.49
C LYS A 105 -7.99 4.83 -14.37
N ALA A 106 -8.19 6.13 -14.17
CA ALA A 106 -7.10 7.10 -14.15
C ALA A 106 -6.49 7.23 -12.74
N THR A 107 -7.32 7.23 -11.70
CA THR A 107 -6.91 7.53 -10.33
C THR A 107 -7.19 6.40 -9.35
N GLY A 108 -8.05 5.44 -9.71
CA GLY A 108 -8.47 4.32 -8.88
C GLY A 108 -7.93 2.97 -9.35
N ILE A 109 -8.65 1.92 -8.98
CA ILE A 109 -8.28 0.53 -9.26
C ILE A 109 -8.92 -0.04 -10.53
N GLY A 110 -9.60 0.79 -11.34
CA GLY A 110 -10.34 0.33 -12.52
C GLY A 110 -9.49 -0.21 -13.68
N SER A 111 -8.16 -0.06 -13.62
CA SER A 111 -7.20 -0.66 -14.55
C SER A 111 -6.63 -2.00 -14.06
N TYR A 112 -6.94 -2.40 -12.82
CA TYR A 112 -6.43 -3.65 -12.24
C TYR A 112 -7.28 -4.82 -12.67
N SER A 113 -6.64 -5.98 -12.92
CA SER A 113 -7.37 -7.22 -13.16
C SER A 113 -7.98 -7.76 -11.86
N ASP A 114 -9.03 -8.59 -11.99
CA ASP A 114 -9.64 -9.28 -10.84
C ASP A 114 -8.61 -10.05 -10.02
N GLU A 115 -7.64 -10.65 -10.69
CA GLU A 115 -6.54 -11.37 -10.07
C GLU A 115 -5.64 -10.45 -9.24
N MET A 116 -5.32 -9.25 -9.75
CA MET A 116 -4.53 -8.27 -9.00
C MET A 116 -5.29 -7.79 -7.76
N LEU A 117 -6.60 -7.56 -7.89
CA LEU A 117 -7.44 -7.16 -6.76
C LEU A 117 -7.56 -8.26 -5.72
N ALA A 118 -7.77 -9.51 -6.15
CA ALA A 118 -7.85 -10.67 -5.25
C ALA A 118 -6.56 -10.90 -4.43
N ARG A 119 -5.41 -10.52 -5.00
CA ARG A 119 -4.12 -10.59 -4.28
C ARG A 119 -3.89 -9.45 -3.30
N ALA A 120 -4.59 -8.34 -3.47
CA ALA A 120 -4.42 -7.15 -2.62
C ALA A 120 -5.30 -7.20 -1.36
N ILE A 121 -6.28 -8.09 -1.32
CA ILE A 121 -7.24 -8.28 -0.22
C ILE A 121 -6.85 -9.49 0.62
#